data_9e69d2e4df77ddc11ce83ce8061373d1
#
_entry.id   9e69d2e4df77ddc11ce83ce8061373d1
#
_cell.length_a   1.000
_cell.length_b   1.000
_cell.length_c   1.000
_cell.angle_alpha   90.00
_cell.angle_beta   90.00
_cell.angle_gamma   90.00
#
_symmetry.space_group_name_H-M   'P 1'
#
loop_
_entity.id
_entity.type
_entity.pdbx_description
1 polymer ?
#
loop_
_entity_poly.entity_id
_entity_poly.type
_entity_poly.pdbx_seq_one_letter_code
_entity_poly.pdbx_strand_id
1 'polypeptide(L)'
;MRPVLLTVDDNPQVVRVIERDLKQQYGKRYSVLKAESGEEALKLVKKLKLQNELLALLLADQRMPDMSGVSLIEEVMKIFPEAKRVLLTAYADTDAAIRSINKAKIDYYLMKPWDPPEVHMYPILDDLLDDWWALSKPPFEGIRIIGLRWSPKSYEIKHFLARSGIPYQWLDMEANEEAHKLVSYLESTSKDDTLGSHSTVPVIESTVSALSTHENDKTDNNNTESPFSSKSTSSGSHSSFMHLPLLIFPDGSYLQEPSNSQLAEKIGLKTRAQMPFYDFIIIGAGPAGLAAAVYGASEGLSTLLIERQAPGGQAGMSSNIENYLGFPSGLSGGNLARRAVAQAAKFGAEILAPQEVASLRVDGPYRIVKLNDGTEISCHALLIACGVSYRQLNEVTGIEKLTGSGVYYGASMVEALSCRDEDVFMVGGANSAGQNAVHFSKYAKTVTLVIRGDSLSRSMSQYVIDQIHETNNIHVLLNSSVTEVRGENKLEFITITNAQTGQLQTFTSHGLYIFIGAVPHTDVLAGLIERDTNGFILTGPDLIDGG
;
A
#
# COMPACT_ATOMS: atom_id res chain seq x y z
N MET A 1 16.12 -16.00 9.37
CA MET A 1 16.59 -16.89 8.24
C MET A 1 16.88 -16.03 7.03
N ARG A 2 17.93 -16.31 6.26
CA ARG A 2 18.23 -15.56 5.02
C ARG A 2 17.45 -16.18 3.87
N PRO A 3 16.69 -15.39 3.10
CA PRO A 3 16.01 -15.92 1.92
C PRO A 3 17.01 -16.48 0.90
N VAL A 4 16.54 -17.38 0.05
CA VAL A 4 17.40 -18.13 -0.88
C VAL A 4 17.33 -17.54 -2.28
N LEU A 5 18.50 -17.41 -2.92
CA LEU A 5 18.66 -17.26 -4.36
C LEU A 5 19.09 -18.60 -4.93
N LEU A 6 18.37 -19.15 -5.89
CA LEU A 6 18.67 -20.42 -6.53
C LEU A 6 19.07 -20.20 -7.99
N THR A 7 20.25 -20.68 -8.36
CA THR A 7 20.71 -20.68 -9.76
C THR A 7 20.75 -22.11 -10.31
N VAL A 8 20.34 -22.28 -11.57
CA VAL A 8 20.21 -23.58 -12.23
C VAL A 8 20.71 -23.50 -13.67
N ASP A 9 21.70 -24.32 -13.99
CA ASP A 9 22.28 -24.43 -15.35
C ASP A 9 22.91 -25.81 -15.48
N ASP A 10 22.76 -26.49 -16.61
CA ASP A 10 23.36 -27.82 -16.85
C ASP A 10 24.86 -27.78 -17.10
N ASN A 11 25.41 -26.59 -17.30
CA ASN A 11 26.86 -26.40 -17.38
C ASN A 11 27.46 -26.05 -16.01
N PRO A 12 28.24 -26.96 -15.38
CA PRO A 12 28.82 -26.72 -14.05
C PRO A 12 29.75 -25.53 -13.96
N GLN A 13 30.36 -25.08 -15.08
CA GLN A 13 31.21 -23.90 -15.09
C GLN A 13 30.36 -22.63 -15.00
N VAL A 14 29.28 -22.56 -15.73
CA VAL A 14 28.33 -21.43 -15.71
C VAL A 14 27.71 -21.28 -14.31
N VAL A 15 27.20 -22.38 -13.74
CA VAL A 15 26.63 -22.40 -12.38
C VAL A 15 27.60 -21.84 -11.34
N ARG A 16 28.88 -22.24 -11.41
CA ARG A 16 29.92 -21.77 -10.48
C ARG A 16 30.20 -20.28 -10.62
N VAL A 17 30.20 -19.75 -11.84
CA VAL A 17 30.42 -18.32 -12.09
C VAL A 17 29.25 -17.52 -11.51
N ILE A 18 28.00 -17.91 -11.81
CA ILE A 18 26.82 -17.23 -11.27
C ILE A 18 26.80 -17.33 -9.73
N GLU A 19 27.03 -18.51 -9.17
CA GLU A 19 27.09 -18.71 -7.72
C GLU A 19 28.10 -17.76 -7.05
N ARG A 20 29.30 -17.63 -7.64
CA ARG A 20 30.36 -16.74 -7.16
C ARG A 20 29.89 -15.28 -7.19
N ASP A 21 29.35 -14.84 -8.32
CA ASP A 21 28.93 -13.46 -8.52
C ASP A 21 27.76 -13.11 -7.58
N LEU A 22 26.79 -14.00 -7.45
CA LEU A 22 25.67 -13.82 -6.50
C LEU A 22 26.15 -13.81 -5.04
N LYS A 23 27.09 -14.69 -4.66
CA LYS A 23 27.64 -14.72 -3.29
C LYS A 23 28.42 -13.46 -2.97
N GLN A 24 29.18 -12.94 -3.93
CA GLN A 24 29.96 -11.73 -3.76
C GLN A 24 29.04 -10.52 -3.48
N GLN A 25 27.98 -10.36 -4.25
CA GLN A 25 27.06 -9.22 -4.14
C GLN A 25 26.02 -9.41 -3.04
N TYR A 26 25.40 -10.59 -2.94
CA TYR A 26 24.20 -10.82 -2.13
C TYR A 26 24.42 -11.70 -0.91
N GLY A 27 25.58 -12.33 -0.73
CA GLY A 27 25.83 -13.33 0.32
C GLY A 27 25.69 -12.84 1.76
N LYS A 28 25.68 -11.52 1.99
CA LYS A 28 25.40 -10.93 3.31
C LYS A 28 23.90 -10.98 3.67
N ARG A 29 23.02 -10.84 2.68
CA ARG A 29 21.55 -10.73 2.85
C ARG A 29 20.81 -12.02 2.50
N TYR A 30 21.34 -12.83 1.59
CA TYR A 30 20.72 -14.02 1.03
C TYR A 30 21.61 -15.26 1.16
N SER A 31 21.01 -16.43 1.19
CA SER A 31 21.68 -17.72 0.99
C SER A 31 21.67 -18.04 -0.51
N VAL A 32 22.82 -18.36 -1.09
CA VAL A 32 22.91 -18.71 -2.52
C VAL A 32 23.06 -20.22 -2.65
N LEU A 33 22.11 -20.85 -3.32
CA LEU A 33 22.11 -22.26 -3.68
C LEU A 33 22.26 -22.43 -5.20
N LYS A 34 22.77 -23.57 -5.60
CA LYS A 34 22.92 -23.97 -7.00
C LYS A 34 22.38 -25.36 -7.25
N ALA A 35 21.99 -25.61 -8.49
CA ALA A 35 21.64 -26.92 -9.00
C ALA A 35 22.20 -27.08 -10.43
N GLU A 36 22.59 -28.29 -10.78
CA GLU A 36 23.16 -28.63 -12.09
C GLU A 36 22.09 -29.29 -13.01
N SER A 37 20.85 -29.40 -12.54
CA SER A 37 19.69 -29.85 -13.33
C SER A 37 18.35 -29.35 -12.76
N GLY A 38 17.31 -29.39 -13.60
CA GLY A 38 15.95 -29.03 -13.18
C GLY A 38 15.40 -29.95 -12.09
N GLU A 39 15.72 -31.26 -12.14
CA GLU A 39 15.30 -32.20 -11.10
C GLU A 39 15.96 -31.93 -9.74
N GLU A 40 17.25 -31.61 -9.75
CA GLU A 40 17.98 -31.25 -8.53
C GLU A 40 17.39 -29.95 -7.93
N ALA A 41 17.13 -28.95 -8.77
CA ALA A 41 16.51 -27.72 -8.37
C ALA A 41 15.14 -27.94 -7.71
N LEU A 42 14.28 -28.79 -8.28
CA LEU A 42 12.97 -29.12 -7.68
C LEU A 42 13.09 -29.86 -6.34
N LYS A 43 14.09 -30.73 -6.18
CA LYS A 43 14.37 -31.38 -4.89
C LYS A 43 14.77 -30.35 -3.84
N LEU A 44 15.64 -29.38 -4.20
CA LEU A 44 16.03 -28.27 -3.32
C LEU A 44 14.82 -27.39 -2.96
N VAL A 45 14.02 -27.00 -3.94
CA VAL A 45 12.81 -26.17 -3.73
C VAL A 45 11.81 -26.85 -2.78
N LYS A 46 11.56 -28.15 -2.96
CA LYS A 46 10.70 -28.93 -2.03
C LYS A 46 11.29 -28.98 -0.62
N LYS A 47 12.61 -29.14 -0.50
CA LYS A 47 13.32 -29.13 0.79
C LYS A 47 13.20 -27.78 1.48
N LEU A 48 13.39 -26.66 0.75
CA LEU A 48 13.21 -25.32 1.28
C LEU A 48 11.80 -25.13 1.85
N LYS A 49 10.77 -25.62 1.14
CA LYS A 49 9.38 -25.54 1.60
C LYS A 49 9.16 -26.31 2.90
N LEU A 50 9.75 -27.50 3.03
CA LEU A 50 9.67 -28.31 4.26
C LEU A 50 10.40 -27.67 5.44
N GLN A 51 11.48 -26.93 5.17
CA GLN A 51 12.27 -26.22 6.17
C GLN A 51 11.71 -24.82 6.51
N ASN A 52 10.58 -24.45 5.92
CA ASN A 52 9.97 -23.11 6.04
C ASN A 52 10.94 -21.98 5.63
N GLU A 53 11.88 -22.28 4.71
CA GLU A 53 12.76 -21.28 4.12
C GLU A 53 12.10 -20.65 2.90
N LEU A 54 12.46 -19.39 2.61
CA LEU A 54 11.86 -18.61 1.52
C LEU A 54 12.78 -18.60 0.30
N LEU A 55 12.20 -18.85 -0.88
CA LEU A 55 12.87 -18.64 -2.15
C LEU A 55 12.57 -17.22 -2.64
N ALA A 56 13.60 -16.38 -2.74
CA ALA A 56 13.45 -15.01 -3.21
C ALA A 56 13.56 -14.90 -4.73
N LEU A 57 14.47 -15.65 -5.34
CA LEU A 57 14.76 -15.56 -6.76
C LEU A 57 15.23 -16.90 -7.30
N LEU A 58 14.74 -17.25 -8.49
CA LEU A 58 15.19 -18.37 -9.30
C LEU A 58 15.80 -17.85 -10.60
N LEU A 59 17.08 -18.17 -10.84
CA LEU A 59 17.75 -17.99 -12.13
C LEU A 59 17.87 -19.36 -12.79
N ALA A 60 17.19 -19.58 -13.90
CA ALA A 60 17.21 -20.86 -14.60
C ALA A 60 17.70 -20.71 -16.04
N ASP A 61 18.60 -21.58 -16.48
CA ASP A 61 18.93 -21.68 -17.91
C ASP A 61 17.74 -22.13 -18.74
N GLN A 62 17.59 -21.56 -19.90
CA GLN A 62 16.48 -21.85 -20.81
C GLN A 62 16.54 -23.29 -21.35
N ARG A 63 17.75 -23.78 -21.67
CA ARG A 63 17.96 -25.05 -22.36
C ARG A 63 18.72 -26.05 -21.48
N MET A 64 18.02 -26.86 -20.74
CA MET A 64 18.58 -27.98 -19.98
C MET A 64 18.06 -29.30 -20.55
N PRO A 65 18.86 -30.40 -20.50
CA PRO A 65 18.54 -31.67 -21.20
C PRO A 65 17.21 -32.30 -20.78
N ASP A 66 16.95 -32.39 -19.47
CA ASP A 66 15.82 -33.17 -18.93
C ASP A 66 14.57 -32.31 -18.66
N MET A 67 14.76 -31.01 -18.39
CA MET A 67 13.68 -30.10 -18.08
C MET A 67 14.06 -28.68 -18.51
N SER A 68 13.27 -28.05 -19.37
CA SER A 68 13.52 -26.65 -19.75
C SER A 68 13.38 -25.72 -18.55
N GLY A 69 14.11 -24.57 -18.59
CA GLY A 69 14.00 -23.55 -17.55
C GLY A 69 12.58 -23.03 -17.38
N VAL A 70 11.83 -22.91 -18.46
CA VAL A 70 10.41 -22.53 -18.43
C VAL A 70 9.57 -23.54 -17.66
N SER A 71 9.74 -24.85 -17.93
CA SER A 71 9.03 -25.90 -17.21
C SER A 71 9.41 -25.96 -15.73
N LEU A 72 10.69 -25.72 -15.42
CA LEU A 72 11.15 -25.61 -14.03
C LEU A 72 10.46 -24.44 -13.31
N ILE A 73 10.42 -23.27 -13.94
CA ILE A 73 9.76 -22.07 -13.40
C ILE A 73 8.28 -22.35 -13.13
N GLU A 74 7.55 -23.00 -14.06
CA GLU A 74 6.15 -23.38 -13.87
C GLU A 74 5.93 -24.26 -12.64
N GLU A 75 6.80 -25.25 -12.40
CA GLU A 75 6.71 -26.10 -11.22
C GLU A 75 7.08 -25.38 -9.92
N VAL A 76 8.11 -24.53 -9.94
CA VAL A 76 8.53 -23.74 -8.78
C VAL A 76 7.45 -22.72 -8.38
N MET A 77 6.73 -22.13 -9.34
CA MET A 77 5.60 -21.23 -9.09
C MET A 77 4.47 -21.87 -8.27
N LYS A 78 4.24 -23.18 -8.42
CA LYS A 78 3.22 -23.88 -7.63
C LYS A 78 3.60 -23.96 -6.15
N ILE A 79 4.90 -23.90 -5.84
CA ILE A 79 5.45 -24.04 -4.48
C ILE A 79 5.77 -22.68 -3.85
N PHE A 80 6.38 -21.79 -4.63
CA PHE A 80 6.78 -20.42 -4.25
C PHE A 80 6.27 -19.39 -5.28
N PRO A 81 4.98 -19.05 -5.26
CA PRO A 81 4.38 -18.13 -6.25
C PRO A 81 4.99 -16.73 -6.23
N GLU A 82 5.55 -16.32 -5.09
CA GLU A 82 6.12 -14.97 -4.90
C GLU A 82 7.60 -14.88 -5.32
N ALA A 83 8.27 -16.01 -5.58
CA ALA A 83 9.66 -16.01 -6.01
C ALA A 83 9.83 -15.32 -7.35
N LYS A 84 10.84 -14.46 -7.49
CA LYS A 84 11.18 -13.80 -8.75
C LYS A 84 11.84 -14.79 -9.71
N ARG A 85 11.54 -14.67 -10.98
CA ARG A 85 11.86 -15.64 -12.04
C ARG A 85 12.68 -15.00 -13.13
N VAL A 86 13.92 -15.41 -13.23
CA VAL A 86 14.85 -14.95 -14.26
C VAL A 86 15.24 -16.12 -15.15
N LEU A 87 15.03 -15.99 -16.44
CA LEU A 87 15.46 -16.96 -17.43
C LEU A 87 16.80 -16.52 -18.05
N LEU A 88 17.81 -17.40 -17.99
CA LEU A 88 19.07 -17.19 -18.65
C LEU A 88 19.00 -17.69 -20.09
N THR A 89 19.42 -16.90 -21.06
CA THR A 89 19.36 -17.24 -22.48
C THR A 89 20.60 -16.80 -23.24
N ALA A 90 21.04 -17.61 -24.20
CA ALA A 90 22.16 -17.28 -25.10
C ALA A 90 21.69 -16.62 -26.41
N TYR A 91 20.40 -16.64 -26.72
CA TYR A 91 19.85 -16.11 -27.97
C TYR A 91 18.57 -15.31 -27.75
N ALA A 92 18.47 -14.20 -28.46
CA ALA A 92 17.24 -13.42 -28.60
C ALA A 92 16.26 -14.11 -29.57
N ASP A 93 15.74 -15.29 -29.21
CA ASP A 93 14.67 -15.94 -29.96
C ASP A 93 13.33 -15.36 -29.51
N THR A 94 12.94 -14.25 -30.16
CA THR A 94 11.87 -13.36 -29.74
C THR A 94 10.49 -14.03 -29.75
N ASP A 95 10.20 -14.94 -30.68
CA ASP A 95 8.85 -15.53 -30.83
C ASP A 95 8.57 -16.70 -29.88
N ALA A 96 9.59 -17.48 -29.51
CA ALA A 96 9.46 -18.52 -28.48
C ALA A 96 9.46 -17.92 -27.07
N ALA A 97 10.24 -16.85 -26.85
CA ALA A 97 10.27 -16.10 -25.62
C ALA A 97 8.90 -15.45 -25.31
N ILE A 98 8.28 -14.77 -26.24
CA ILE A 98 6.98 -14.10 -26.06
C ILE A 98 5.86 -15.09 -25.70
N ARG A 99 5.85 -16.29 -26.29
CA ARG A 99 4.86 -17.33 -25.93
C ARG A 99 5.08 -17.90 -24.53
N SER A 100 6.32 -17.97 -24.09
CA SER A 100 6.69 -18.45 -22.73
C SER A 100 6.42 -17.42 -21.64
N ILE A 101 6.54 -16.12 -21.95
CA ILE A 101 6.23 -14.98 -21.06
C ILE A 101 4.79 -15.08 -20.54
N ASN A 102 3.83 -15.32 -21.43
CA ASN A 102 2.41 -15.33 -21.07
C ASN A 102 2.01 -16.55 -20.21
N LYS A 103 2.75 -17.65 -20.26
CA LYS A 103 2.41 -18.89 -19.56
C LYS A 103 3.16 -19.05 -18.24
N ALA A 104 4.44 -18.74 -18.20
CA ALA A 104 5.30 -18.92 -17.01
C ALA A 104 5.49 -17.64 -16.17
N LYS A 105 4.90 -16.50 -16.56
CA LYS A 105 5.01 -15.19 -15.88
C LYS A 105 6.47 -14.88 -15.49
N ILE A 106 7.40 -14.99 -16.43
CA ILE A 106 8.83 -14.70 -16.23
C ILE A 106 9.00 -13.21 -15.94
N ASP A 107 9.73 -12.87 -14.88
CA ASP A 107 9.93 -11.48 -14.45
C ASP A 107 11.03 -10.80 -15.29
N TYR A 108 12.07 -11.55 -15.70
CA TYR A 108 13.14 -11.01 -16.55
C TYR A 108 13.88 -12.07 -17.36
N TYR A 109 14.43 -11.66 -18.51
CA TYR A 109 15.34 -12.44 -19.36
C TYR A 109 16.75 -11.86 -19.27
N LEU A 110 17.69 -12.65 -18.76
CA LEU A 110 19.09 -12.27 -18.67
C LEU A 110 19.88 -12.92 -19.80
N MET A 111 20.55 -12.10 -20.60
CA MET A 111 21.37 -12.56 -21.73
C MET A 111 22.72 -13.09 -21.25
N LYS A 112 23.15 -14.20 -21.82
CA LYS A 112 24.53 -14.70 -21.68
C LYS A 112 25.40 -14.13 -22.81
N PRO A 113 26.64 -13.64 -22.54
CA PRO A 113 27.26 -13.44 -21.22
C PRO A 113 26.76 -12.16 -20.55
N TRP A 114 26.70 -12.16 -19.21
CA TRP A 114 26.34 -10.98 -18.37
C TRP A 114 27.56 -10.21 -17.84
N ASP A 115 28.73 -10.43 -18.41
CA ASP A 115 29.99 -9.78 -17.99
C ASP A 115 30.11 -8.37 -18.59
N PRO A 116 30.42 -7.31 -17.80
CA PRO A 116 30.60 -7.31 -16.35
C PRO A 116 29.25 -7.36 -15.59
N PRO A 117 29.14 -8.16 -14.50
CA PRO A 117 27.89 -8.35 -13.78
C PRO A 117 27.34 -7.08 -13.14
N GLU A 118 28.20 -6.11 -12.79
CA GLU A 118 27.84 -4.80 -12.25
C GLU A 118 26.96 -3.99 -13.21
N VAL A 119 27.11 -4.23 -14.51
CA VAL A 119 26.37 -3.49 -15.55
C VAL A 119 25.16 -4.26 -16.03
N HIS A 120 25.29 -5.58 -16.23
CA HIS A 120 24.30 -6.37 -16.96
C HIS A 120 23.43 -7.27 -16.09
N MET A 121 23.85 -7.58 -14.84
CA MET A 121 23.11 -8.51 -13.96
C MET A 121 22.65 -7.83 -12.67
N TYR A 122 23.53 -7.21 -11.89
CA TYR A 122 23.18 -6.71 -10.56
C TYR A 122 22.05 -5.67 -10.56
N PRO A 123 22.00 -4.65 -11.45
CA PRO A 123 20.92 -3.68 -11.43
C PRO A 123 19.53 -4.31 -11.63
N ILE A 124 19.48 -5.35 -12.46
CA ILE A 124 18.25 -6.08 -12.75
C ILE A 124 17.81 -6.91 -11.54
N LEU A 125 18.77 -7.63 -10.94
CA LEU A 125 18.49 -8.46 -9.78
C LEU A 125 18.16 -7.63 -8.55
N ASP A 126 18.77 -6.47 -8.37
CA ASP A 126 18.46 -5.54 -7.29
C ASP A 126 17.01 -5.06 -7.39
N ASP A 127 16.55 -4.64 -8.57
CA ASP A 127 15.15 -4.27 -8.80
C ASP A 127 14.17 -5.42 -8.50
N LEU A 128 14.48 -6.63 -8.95
CA LEU A 128 13.65 -7.81 -8.71
C LEU A 128 13.62 -8.23 -7.24
N LEU A 129 14.75 -8.15 -6.55
CA LEU A 129 14.84 -8.50 -5.14
C LEU A 129 14.17 -7.46 -4.25
N ASP A 130 14.26 -6.18 -4.60
CA ASP A 130 13.51 -5.13 -3.92
C ASP A 130 12.01 -5.30 -4.10
N ASP A 131 11.55 -5.65 -5.30
CA ASP A 131 10.16 -6.02 -5.56
C ASP A 131 9.73 -7.26 -4.77
N TRP A 132 10.60 -8.28 -4.68
CA TRP A 132 10.31 -9.46 -3.89
C TRP A 132 10.16 -9.14 -2.40
N TRP A 133 11.06 -8.36 -1.82
CA TRP A 133 10.96 -7.92 -0.42
C TRP A 133 9.67 -7.15 -0.13
N ALA A 134 9.19 -6.38 -1.11
CA ALA A 134 7.92 -5.66 -0.97
C ALA A 134 6.68 -6.58 -0.97
N LEU A 135 6.78 -7.78 -1.56
CA LEU A 135 5.65 -8.70 -1.75
C LEU A 135 5.74 -9.95 -0.85
N SER A 136 6.94 -10.39 -0.49
CA SER A 136 7.14 -11.60 0.31
C SER A 136 6.76 -11.38 1.77
N LYS A 137 6.19 -12.42 2.37
CA LYS A 137 5.94 -12.50 3.82
C LYS A 137 6.99 -13.42 4.44
N PRO A 138 8.24 -12.99 4.72
CA PRO A 138 9.11 -13.72 5.63
C PRO A 138 8.42 -13.85 7.00
N PRO A 139 8.85 -14.76 7.91
CA PRO A 139 8.43 -14.68 9.29
C PRO A 139 8.68 -13.25 9.74
N PHE A 140 7.59 -12.54 10.02
CA PHE A 140 7.56 -11.10 9.94
C PHE A 140 8.34 -10.50 11.13
N GLU A 141 9.55 -10.08 10.88
CA GLU A 141 10.39 -9.33 11.84
C GLU A 141 10.09 -7.82 11.84
N GLY A 142 8.97 -7.39 11.21
CA GLY A 142 8.58 -6.00 11.06
C GLY A 142 7.53 -5.53 12.07
N ILE A 143 6.85 -4.43 11.73
CA ILE A 143 5.78 -3.84 12.56
C ILE A 143 4.53 -4.73 12.49
N ARG A 144 4.02 -5.16 13.64
CA ARG A 144 2.70 -5.82 13.76
C ARG A 144 1.67 -4.78 14.17
N ILE A 145 0.57 -4.70 13.42
CA ILE A 145 -0.56 -3.83 13.73
C ILE A 145 -1.71 -4.69 14.19
N ILE A 146 -2.15 -4.51 15.43
CA ILE A 146 -3.34 -5.14 15.98
C ILE A 146 -4.45 -4.09 16.02
N GLY A 147 -5.59 -4.38 15.42
CA GLY A 147 -6.69 -3.41 15.39
C GLY A 147 -7.99 -4.00 14.86
N LEU A 148 -8.99 -3.16 14.77
CA LEU A 148 -10.29 -3.52 14.21
C LEU A 148 -10.30 -3.21 12.71
N ARG A 149 -10.81 -4.15 11.91
CA ARG A 149 -10.85 -4.06 10.45
C ARG A 149 -11.51 -2.77 9.95
N TRP A 150 -12.57 -2.34 10.61
CA TRP A 150 -13.40 -1.20 10.22
C TRP A 150 -13.08 0.09 11.00
N SER A 151 -12.00 0.14 11.77
CA SER A 151 -11.58 1.34 12.48
C SER A 151 -10.94 2.35 11.52
N PRO A 152 -11.41 3.62 11.48
CA PRO A 152 -10.80 4.68 10.69
C PRO A 152 -9.33 4.89 11.03
N LYS A 153 -8.97 4.76 12.30
CA LYS A 153 -7.59 4.91 12.76
C LYS A 153 -6.69 3.75 12.31
N SER A 154 -7.22 2.52 12.32
CA SER A 154 -6.52 1.36 11.74
C SER A 154 -6.29 1.53 10.24
N TYR A 155 -7.27 2.05 9.54
CA TYR A 155 -7.18 2.37 8.12
C TYR A 155 -6.10 3.44 7.85
N GLU A 156 -6.14 4.56 8.56
CA GLU A 156 -5.16 5.65 8.44
C GLU A 156 -3.73 5.15 8.60
N ILE A 157 -3.45 4.38 9.67
CA ILE A 157 -2.12 3.86 9.98
C ILE A 157 -1.63 2.85 8.92
N LYS A 158 -2.48 1.91 8.51
CA LYS A 158 -2.15 0.96 7.44
C LYS A 158 -1.79 1.69 6.14
N HIS A 159 -2.57 2.69 5.77
CA HIS A 159 -2.32 3.53 4.60
C HIS A 159 -1.01 4.31 4.71
N PHE A 160 -0.75 4.91 5.86
CA PHE A 160 0.49 5.65 6.09
C PHE A 160 1.72 4.75 5.92
N LEU A 161 1.76 3.58 6.57
CA LEU A 161 2.87 2.63 6.47
C LEU A 161 3.04 2.07 5.06
N ALA A 162 1.94 1.69 4.40
CA ALA A 162 1.97 1.17 3.04
C ALA A 162 2.53 2.20 2.04
N ARG A 163 2.09 3.47 2.14
CA ARG A 163 2.58 4.56 1.28
C ARG A 163 4.03 4.93 1.60
N SER A 164 4.44 4.84 2.86
CA SER A 164 5.83 5.07 3.28
C SER A 164 6.77 3.91 2.91
N GLY A 165 6.25 2.84 2.29
CA GLY A 165 7.04 1.65 1.93
C GLY A 165 7.49 0.81 3.12
N ILE A 166 6.85 0.98 4.28
CA ILE A 166 7.18 0.25 5.49
C ILE A 166 6.32 -1.01 5.57
N PRO A 167 6.92 -2.20 5.52
CA PRO A 167 6.18 -3.45 5.61
C PRO A 167 5.60 -3.63 7.01
N TYR A 168 4.38 -4.15 7.09
CA TYR A 168 3.71 -4.48 8.33
C TYR A 168 2.87 -5.75 8.22
N GLN A 169 2.65 -6.42 9.34
CA GLN A 169 1.69 -7.52 9.46
C GLN A 169 0.41 -7.00 10.12
N TRP A 170 -0.73 -7.22 9.48
CA TRP A 170 -2.03 -6.89 10.05
C TRP A 170 -2.60 -8.08 10.81
N LEU A 171 -2.99 -7.87 12.05
CA LEU A 171 -3.65 -8.83 12.93
C LEU A 171 -5.01 -8.25 13.32
N ASP A 172 -6.07 -8.84 12.77
CA ASP A 172 -7.45 -8.43 13.05
C ASP A 172 -7.90 -8.94 14.40
N MET A 173 -8.29 -8.03 15.32
CA MET A 173 -8.77 -8.42 16.65
C MET A 173 -10.03 -9.28 16.61
N GLU A 174 -10.87 -9.15 15.58
CA GLU A 174 -12.11 -9.92 15.48
C GLU A 174 -11.91 -11.34 14.94
N ALA A 175 -10.80 -11.58 14.21
CA ALA A 175 -10.59 -12.82 13.45
C ALA A 175 -9.30 -13.58 13.77
N ASN A 176 -8.38 -13.01 14.58
CA ASN A 176 -7.04 -13.57 14.77
C ASN A 176 -6.75 -13.85 16.25
N GLU A 177 -6.59 -15.14 16.59
CA GLU A 177 -6.25 -15.58 17.96
C GLU A 177 -4.87 -15.06 18.44
N GLU A 178 -3.91 -14.87 17.53
CA GLU A 178 -2.59 -14.30 17.86
C GLU A 178 -2.74 -12.85 18.35
N ALA A 179 -3.66 -12.07 17.73
CA ALA A 179 -3.96 -10.71 18.18
C ALA A 179 -4.43 -10.68 19.63
N HIS A 180 -5.39 -11.55 19.98
CA HIS A 180 -5.90 -11.65 21.36
C HIS A 180 -4.81 -12.05 22.36
N LYS A 181 -3.95 -13.01 22.02
CA LYS A 181 -2.85 -13.46 22.89
C LYS A 181 -1.84 -12.34 23.13
N LEU A 182 -1.48 -11.58 22.09
CA LEU A 182 -0.54 -10.47 22.20
C LEU A 182 -1.09 -9.32 23.05
N VAL A 183 -2.36 -8.93 22.86
CA VAL A 183 -3.00 -7.89 23.66
C VAL A 183 -3.08 -8.32 25.13
N SER A 184 -3.58 -9.52 25.42
CA SER A 184 -3.68 -10.06 26.79
C SER A 184 -2.32 -10.12 27.49
N TYR A 185 -1.27 -10.48 26.75
CA TYR A 185 0.10 -10.50 27.30
C TYR A 185 0.55 -9.07 27.67
N LEU A 186 0.35 -8.09 26.80
CA LEU A 186 0.73 -6.70 27.06
C LEU A 186 -0.09 -6.08 28.20
N GLU A 187 -1.38 -6.40 28.33
CA GLU A 187 -2.22 -5.98 29.45
C GLU A 187 -1.77 -6.58 30.78
N SER A 188 -1.29 -7.82 30.79
CA SER A 188 -0.77 -8.46 32.00
C SER A 188 0.55 -7.84 32.45
N THR A 189 1.43 -7.49 31.50
CA THR A 189 2.76 -6.91 31.79
C THR A 189 2.63 -5.45 32.23
N SER A 190 1.65 -4.68 31.70
CA SER A 190 1.43 -3.29 32.09
C SER A 190 0.82 -3.12 33.49
N LYS A 191 0.26 -4.17 34.08
CA LYS A 191 -0.27 -4.15 35.45
C LYS A 191 0.80 -4.31 36.52
N ASP A 192 1.95 -4.90 36.17
CA ASP A 192 3.08 -5.06 37.13
C ASP A 192 4.01 -3.84 37.17
N ASP A 193 3.95 -2.93 36.20
CA ASP A 193 4.79 -1.74 36.11
C ASP A 193 4.10 -0.46 36.60
N THR A 194 3.70 -0.43 37.88
CA THR A 194 3.35 0.83 38.57
C THR A 194 4.59 1.62 39.06
N LEU A 195 5.79 1.26 38.59
CA LEU A 195 7.05 1.96 38.93
C LEU A 195 7.97 2.03 37.70
N GLY A 196 7.95 3.18 36.98
CA GLY A 196 9.08 3.61 36.13
C GLY A 196 8.98 3.29 34.64
N SER A 197 8.93 4.33 33.88
CA SER A 197 9.09 4.46 32.42
C SER A 197 10.05 3.45 31.77
N HIS A 198 9.60 2.90 30.63
CA HIS A 198 10.30 2.04 29.67
C HIS A 198 10.23 0.53 29.92
N SER A 199 9.07 -0.08 29.60
CA SER A 199 8.97 -1.54 29.47
C SER A 199 9.37 -1.98 28.08
N THR A 200 10.46 -2.73 27.97
CA THR A 200 10.84 -3.47 26.78
C THR A 200 10.17 -4.85 26.82
N VAL A 201 9.38 -5.18 25.80
CA VAL A 201 8.81 -6.54 25.62
C VAL A 201 9.95 -7.48 25.24
N PRO A 202 10.15 -8.64 25.91
CA PRO A 202 11.15 -9.61 25.50
C PRO A 202 10.82 -10.13 24.09
N VAL A 203 11.84 -10.29 23.26
CA VAL A 203 11.73 -10.93 21.95
C VAL A 203 11.19 -12.34 22.19
N ILE A 204 9.96 -12.60 21.82
CA ILE A 204 9.39 -13.94 21.85
C ILE A 204 10.00 -14.72 20.67
N GLU A 205 11.15 -15.36 20.92
CA GLU A 205 11.60 -16.45 20.08
C GLU A 205 10.49 -17.50 20.03
N SER A 206 10.18 -17.95 18.83
CA SER A 206 9.15 -18.90 18.45
C SER A 206 9.01 -20.09 19.43
N THR A 207 8.21 -19.95 20.47
CA THR A 207 7.82 -21.02 21.40
C THR A 207 6.55 -21.71 20.90
N VAL A 208 6.57 -22.26 19.68
CA VAL A 208 5.57 -23.23 19.22
C VAL A 208 5.92 -24.65 19.69
N SER A 209 7.04 -24.86 20.41
CA SER A 209 7.55 -26.19 20.72
C SER A 209 7.41 -26.65 22.18
N ALA A 210 6.73 -25.92 23.06
CA ALA A 210 6.72 -26.25 24.50
C ALA A 210 5.33 -26.39 25.17
N LEU A 211 4.26 -26.67 24.39
CA LEU A 211 2.93 -26.93 24.97
C LEU A 211 2.30 -28.24 24.45
N SER A 212 3.11 -29.29 24.34
CA SER A 212 2.59 -30.64 24.19
C SER A 212 3.27 -31.54 25.22
N THR A 213 2.86 -31.47 26.47
CA THR A 213 2.87 -32.55 27.48
C THR A 213 2.33 -32.02 28.79
N HIS A 214 1.07 -32.23 29.05
CA HIS A 214 0.49 -32.62 30.32
C HIS A 214 -1.02 -32.85 30.13
N GLU A 215 -1.35 -34.06 29.66
CA GLU A 215 -2.63 -34.69 29.97
C GLU A 215 -2.43 -35.54 31.22
N ASN A 216 -3.41 -35.46 32.07
CA ASN A 216 -4.04 -36.43 32.99
C ASN A 216 -4.26 -35.77 34.35
N ASP A 217 -5.45 -35.70 34.85
CA ASP A 217 -6.34 -36.73 35.39
C ASP A 217 -7.67 -36.15 35.91
N LYS A 218 -8.75 -36.83 35.51
CA LYS A 218 -10.04 -37.12 36.20
C LYS A 218 -10.60 -36.17 37.27
N THR A 219 -11.90 -35.84 37.29
CA THR A 219 -13.11 -36.66 37.45
C THR A 219 -14.39 -35.82 37.46
N ASP A 220 -15.44 -36.37 36.88
CA ASP A 220 -16.89 -36.27 37.09
C ASP A 220 -17.51 -35.21 38.01
N ASN A 221 -18.51 -34.43 37.53
CA ASN A 221 -19.92 -34.68 37.81
C ASN A 221 -20.88 -33.69 37.16
N ASN A 222 -21.98 -34.24 36.68
CA ASN A 222 -23.23 -33.66 36.22
C ASN A 222 -23.79 -32.48 37.04
N ASN A 223 -24.38 -31.46 36.38
CA ASN A 223 -25.83 -31.27 36.38
C ASN A 223 -26.29 -30.12 35.46
N THR A 224 -27.31 -30.40 34.73
CA THR A 224 -28.31 -29.56 34.04
C THR A 224 -28.83 -28.40 34.86
N GLU A 225 -29.01 -27.23 34.19
CA GLU A 225 -30.24 -26.44 34.12
C GLU A 225 -29.96 -24.98 33.69
N SER A 226 -30.57 -24.55 32.59
CA SER A 226 -30.87 -23.14 32.32
C SER A 226 -32.19 -22.79 33.02
N PRO A 227 -32.53 -21.56 33.39
CA PRO A 227 -33.00 -20.56 32.45
C PRO A 227 -32.65 -19.08 32.78
N PHE A 228 -32.89 -18.22 31.81
CA PHE A 228 -33.07 -16.78 31.83
C PHE A 228 -33.38 -16.13 33.18
N SER A 229 -32.60 -15.08 33.56
CA SER A 229 -33.11 -13.92 34.27
C SER A 229 -32.17 -12.72 34.19
N SER A 230 -32.69 -11.63 33.66
CA SER A 230 -32.14 -10.28 33.71
C SER A 230 -31.88 -9.80 35.15
N LYS A 231 -30.68 -9.29 35.43
CA LYS A 231 -30.49 -8.27 36.47
C LYS A 231 -29.28 -7.38 36.13
N SER A 232 -29.61 -6.12 35.87
CA SER A 232 -28.70 -4.99 35.91
C SER A 232 -28.08 -4.84 37.31
N THR A 233 -26.75 -4.86 37.37
CA THR A 233 -26.02 -4.25 38.52
C THR A 233 -24.77 -3.57 37.96
N SER A 234 -24.80 -2.26 38.04
CA SER A 234 -23.67 -1.36 37.90
C SER A 234 -22.64 -1.66 38.99
N SER A 235 -21.48 -2.11 38.63
CA SER A 235 -20.27 -2.00 39.45
C SER A 235 -19.11 -1.70 38.53
N GLY A 236 -18.56 -0.49 38.66
CA GLY A 236 -17.40 -0.02 37.92
C GLY A 236 -16.18 -0.89 38.19
N SER A 237 -15.74 -1.56 37.17
CA SER A 237 -14.37 -2.02 37.04
C SER A 237 -13.76 -1.23 35.89
N HIS A 238 -12.83 -0.32 36.21
CA HIS A 238 -11.95 0.25 35.20
C HIS A 238 -11.11 -0.90 34.62
N SER A 239 -11.61 -1.53 33.56
CA SER A 239 -10.79 -2.35 32.69
C SER A 239 -9.93 -1.40 31.90
N SER A 240 -8.63 -1.40 32.15
CA SER A 240 -7.63 -0.72 31.34
C SER A 240 -7.58 -1.44 29.99
N PHE A 241 -8.47 -1.06 29.05
CA PHE A 241 -8.42 -1.57 27.69
C PHE A 241 -7.27 -0.88 26.96
N MET A 242 -6.39 -1.66 26.33
CA MET A 242 -5.43 -1.12 25.39
C MET A 242 -6.18 -0.45 24.23
N HIS A 243 -5.77 0.79 23.91
CA HIS A 243 -6.35 1.52 22.79
C HIS A 243 -5.87 0.94 21.46
N LEU A 244 -6.82 0.62 20.56
CA LEU A 244 -6.54 0.09 19.23
C LEU A 244 -6.61 1.22 18.17
N PRO A 245 -5.75 1.19 17.13
CA PRO A 245 -4.78 0.14 16.80
C PRO A 245 -3.52 0.20 17.67
N LEU A 246 -3.03 -0.99 18.00
CA LEU A 246 -1.78 -1.20 18.72
C LEU A 246 -0.70 -1.61 17.71
N LEU A 247 0.43 -0.91 17.73
CA LEU A 247 1.59 -1.22 16.89
C LEU A 247 2.71 -1.78 17.73
N ILE A 248 3.18 -2.97 17.39
CA ILE A 248 4.32 -3.63 18.05
C ILE A 248 5.50 -3.62 17.09
N PHE A 249 6.63 -3.09 17.55
CA PHE A 249 7.86 -2.96 16.76
C PHE A 249 8.81 -4.15 17.00
N PRO A 250 9.79 -4.37 16.09
CA PRO A 250 10.76 -5.46 16.23
C PRO A 250 11.61 -5.39 17.50
N ASP A 251 11.81 -4.19 18.03
CA ASP A 251 12.55 -3.95 19.30
C ASP A 251 11.72 -4.28 20.55
N GLY A 252 10.49 -4.78 20.37
CA GLY A 252 9.57 -5.09 21.45
C GLY A 252 8.82 -3.89 22.03
N SER A 253 9.12 -2.66 21.59
CA SER A 253 8.34 -1.49 21.98
C SER A 253 6.98 -1.46 21.28
N TYR A 254 6.02 -0.73 21.84
CA TYR A 254 4.70 -0.60 21.24
C TYR A 254 4.17 0.83 21.31
N LEU A 255 3.24 1.18 20.40
CA LEU A 255 2.48 2.42 20.40
C LEU A 255 0.98 2.11 20.33
N GLN A 256 0.17 2.88 21.06
CA GLN A 256 -1.28 2.79 21.06
C GLN A 256 -1.85 4.01 20.33
N GLU A 257 -2.72 3.79 19.35
CA GLU A 257 -3.35 4.84 18.53
C GLU A 257 -2.39 5.98 18.11
N PRO A 258 -1.16 5.69 17.62
CA PRO A 258 -0.21 6.75 17.32
C PRO A 258 -0.71 7.70 16.25
N SER A 259 -0.30 8.97 16.37
CA SER A 259 -0.37 9.89 15.23
C SER A 259 0.66 9.48 14.17
N ASN A 260 0.44 9.93 12.91
CA ASN A 260 1.41 9.68 11.84
C ASN A 260 2.78 10.29 12.14
N SER A 261 2.83 11.41 12.88
CA SER A 261 4.09 12.04 13.30
C SER A 261 4.85 11.18 14.33
N GLN A 262 4.18 10.66 15.36
CA GLN A 262 4.78 9.74 16.34
C GLN A 262 5.28 8.47 15.67
N LEU A 263 4.48 7.94 14.73
CA LEU A 263 4.86 6.74 13.98
C LEU A 263 6.07 7.01 13.08
N ALA A 264 6.08 8.14 12.37
CA ALA A 264 7.19 8.57 11.52
C ALA A 264 8.51 8.69 12.30
N GLU A 265 8.47 9.34 13.46
CA GLU A 265 9.62 9.47 14.34
C GLU A 265 10.13 8.09 14.82
N LYS A 266 9.23 7.20 15.24
CA LYS A 266 9.58 5.84 15.69
C LYS A 266 10.20 4.98 14.60
N ILE A 267 9.74 5.11 13.34
CA ILE A 267 10.29 4.35 12.20
C ILE A 267 11.45 5.06 11.49
N GLY A 268 11.90 6.21 12.03
CA GLY A 268 13.07 6.91 11.53
C GLY A 268 12.86 7.67 10.22
N LEU A 269 11.62 8.08 9.90
CA LEU A 269 11.37 8.98 8.77
C LEU A 269 11.88 10.39 9.11
N LYS A 270 12.35 11.10 8.09
CA LYS A 270 12.83 12.48 8.25
C LYS A 270 11.64 13.44 8.39
N THR A 271 11.50 14.04 9.57
CA THR A 271 10.47 15.03 9.88
C THR A 271 11.03 16.45 10.01
N ARG A 272 12.36 16.61 9.98
CA ARG A 272 13.05 17.91 10.09
C ARG A 272 14.06 18.08 8.97
N ALA A 273 14.11 19.30 8.40
CA ALA A 273 15.07 19.66 7.37
C ALA A 273 16.49 19.66 7.92
N GLN A 274 17.44 19.18 7.13
CA GLN A 274 18.85 19.15 7.49
C GLN A 274 19.53 20.52 7.32
N MET A 275 19.02 21.36 6.40
CA MET A 275 19.57 22.67 6.09
C MET A 275 18.48 23.75 6.24
N PRO A 276 18.86 24.98 6.59
CA PRO A 276 17.94 26.12 6.61
C PRO A 276 17.67 26.71 5.23
N PHE A 277 18.45 26.32 4.21
CA PHE A 277 18.37 26.84 2.86
C PHE A 277 18.60 25.72 1.82
N TYR A 278 17.81 25.77 0.74
CA TYR A 278 17.89 24.87 -0.42
C TYR A 278 17.85 25.67 -1.73
N ASP A 279 18.44 25.13 -2.80
CA ASP A 279 18.27 25.71 -4.14
C ASP A 279 16.83 25.54 -4.61
N PHE A 280 16.21 24.41 -4.29
CA PHE A 280 14.91 23.99 -4.77
C PHE A 280 14.08 23.33 -3.68
N ILE A 281 12.92 23.89 -3.37
CA ILE A 281 11.89 23.30 -2.50
C ILE A 281 10.68 22.88 -3.34
N ILE A 282 10.14 21.72 -3.05
CA ILE A 282 8.97 21.16 -3.70
C ILE A 282 7.91 20.86 -2.63
N ILE A 283 6.69 21.35 -2.80
CA ILE A 283 5.56 21.08 -1.90
C ILE A 283 4.64 20.05 -2.53
N GLY A 284 4.58 18.86 -1.93
CA GLY A 284 3.81 17.70 -2.35
C GLY A 284 4.64 16.63 -3.03
N ALA A 285 4.61 15.40 -2.48
CA ALA A 285 5.31 14.21 -2.98
C ALA A 285 4.39 13.29 -3.80
N GLY A 286 3.48 13.85 -4.57
CA GLY A 286 2.79 13.14 -5.64
C GLY A 286 3.71 12.90 -6.85
N PRO A 287 3.24 12.27 -7.95
CA PRO A 287 4.07 11.98 -9.12
C PRO A 287 4.77 13.20 -9.69
N ALA A 288 4.11 14.36 -9.72
CA ALA A 288 4.70 15.61 -10.22
C ALA A 288 5.86 16.09 -9.34
N GLY A 289 5.66 16.12 -8.02
CA GLY A 289 6.70 16.54 -7.08
C GLY A 289 7.89 15.56 -7.04
N LEU A 290 7.62 14.26 -7.05
CA LEU A 290 8.66 13.23 -7.09
C LEU A 290 9.48 13.31 -8.39
N ALA A 291 8.83 13.52 -9.55
CA ALA A 291 9.54 13.73 -10.82
C ALA A 291 10.43 14.98 -10.75
N ALA A 292 9.90 16.10 -10.24
CA ALA A 292 10.67 17.33 -10.07
C ALA A 292 11.86 17.14 -9.10
N ALA A 293 11.68 16.36 -8.02
CA ALA A 293 12.75 16.06 -7.08
C ALA A 293 13.88 15.23 -7.73
N VAL A 294 13.53 14.25 -8.58
CA VAL A 294 14.51 13.48 -9.36
C VAL A 294 15.32 14.42 -10.27
N TYR A 295 14.64 15.27 -11.05
CA TYR A 295 15.33 16.19 -11.95
C TYR A 295 16.17 17.23 -11.19
N GLY A 296 15.62 17.91 -10.19
CA GLY A 296 16.35 18.90 -9.42
C GLY A 296 17.61 18.33 -8.77
N ALA A 297 17.51 17.19 -8.09
CA ALA A 297 18.65 16.55 -7.43
C ALA A 297 19.65 15.97 -8.43
N SER A 298 19.23 15.42 -9.57
CA SER A 298 20.13 14.90 -10.60
C SER A 298 20.97 15.98 -11.29
N GLU A 299 20.44 17.21 -11.36
CA GLU A 299 21.18 18.39 -11.84
C GLU A 299 22.09 19.03 -10.76
N GLY A 300 22.17 18.42 -9.58
CA GLY A 300 23.06 18.86 -8.49
C GLY A 300 22.48 19.94 -7.59
N LEU A 301 21.18 20.27 -7.71
CA LEU A 301 20.53 21.22 -6.81
C LEU A 301 20.29 20.60 -5.43
N SER A 302 20.58 21.35 -4.37
CA SER A 302 20.12 20.99 -3.03
C SER A 302 18.59 21.04 -3.02
N THR A 303 17.95 19.84 -3.04
CA THR A 303 16.50 19.69 -3.27
C THR A 303 15.81 19.15 -2.04
N LEU A 304 14.76 19.85 -1.57
CA LEU A 304 13.90 19.45 -0.48
C LEU A 304 12.48 19.20 -0.99
N LEU A 305 11.92 18.04 -0.68
CA LEU A 305 10.54 17.68 -0.95
C LEU A 305 9.75 17.59 0.36
N ILE A 306 8.65 18.32 0.48
CA ILE A 306 7.82 18.37 1.69
C ILE A 306 6.46 17.73 1.40
N GLU A 307 6.10 16.71 2.20
CA GLU A 307 4.86 15.95 2.04
C GLU A 307 4.09 15.86 3.37
N ARG A 308 2.82 16.27 3.36
CA ARG A 308 2.01 16.34 4.59
C ARG A 308 1.62 14.98 5.16
N GLN A 309 1.54 13.94 4.35
CA GLN A 309 1.14 12.60 4.79
C GLN A 309 2.22 11.57 4.50
N ALA A 310 2.20 11.01 3.31
CA ALA A 310 3.18 10.04 2.82
C ALA A 310 3.36 10.18 1.31
N PRO A 311 4.56 9.90 0.78
CA PRO A 311 4.83 10.03 -0.65
C PRO A 311 3.88 9.20 -1.54
N GLY A 312 3.71 9.64 -2.80
CA GLY A 312 2.88 8.97 -3.80
C GLY A 312 1.61 9.74 -4.19
N GLY A 313 1.14 10.67 -3.33
CA GLY A 313 -0.07 11.44 -3.61
C GLY A 313 -1.29 10.54 -3.90
N GLN A 314 -2.25 11.03 -4.67
CA GLN A 314 -3.43 10.25 -5.08
C GLN A 314 -3.08 9.07 -5.98
N ALA A 315 -2.06 9.22 -6.84
CA ALA A 315 -1.61 8.14 -7.71
C ALA A 315 -1.10 6.93 -6.92
N GLY A 316 -0.46 7.15 -5.76
CA GLY A 316 0.03 6.09 -4.88
C GLY A 316 -1.06 5.14 -4.38
N MET A 317 -2.33 5.55 -4.43
CA MET A 317 -3.49 4.74 -4.04
C MET A 317 -4.08 3.93 -5.20
N SER A 318 -3.69 4.19 -6.44
CA SER A 318 -4.24 3.50 -7.61
C SER A 318 -3.76 2.05 -7.66
N SER A 319 -4.69 1.14 -7.92
CA SER A 319 -4.41 -0.30 -8.03
C SER A 319 -3.56 -0.64 -9.27
N ASN A 320 -3.79 0.07 -10.37
CA ASN A 320 -3.07 -0.08 -11.62
C ASN A 320 -3.00 1.24 -12.37
N ILE A 321 -1.81 1.58 -12.89
CA ILE A 321 -1.52 2.75 -13.72
C ILE A 321 -0.91 2.24 -15.02
N GLU A 322 -1.62 2.35 -16.12
CA GLU A 322 -1.21 1.81 -17.44
C GLU A 322 -0.64 2.88 -18.37
N ASN A 323 -0.91 4.15 -18.08
CA ASN A 323 -0.55 5.30 -18.92
C ASN A 323 0.65 6.10 -18.40
N TYR A 324 1.45 5.55 -17.48
CA TYR A 324 2.69 6.21 -17.05
C TYR A 324 3.86 5.81 -17.94
N LEU A 325 4.54 6.82 -18.49
CA LEU A 325 5.65 6.62 -19.43
C LEU A 325 6.76 5.76 -18.80
N GLY A 326 7.25 4.77 -19.56
CA GLY A 326 8.30 3.85 -19.13
C GLY A 326 7.79 2.53 -18.54
N PHE A 327 6.48 2.36 -18.36
CA PHE A 327 5.86 1.16 -17.80
C PHE A 327 4.80 0.57 -18.74
N PRO A 328 5.21 -0.08 -19.84
CA PRO A 328 4.27 -0.55 -20.88
C PRO A 328 3.29 -1.63 -20.39
N SER A 329 3.63 -2.35 -19.32
CA SER A 329 2.76 -3.37 -18.71
C SER A 329 1.89 -2.81 -17.57
N GLY A 330 1.97 -1.49 -17.32
CA GLY A 330 1.36 -0.88 -16.14
C GLY A 330 2.09 -1.25 -14.84
N LEU A 331 1.72 -0.59 -13.77
CA LEU A 331 2.17 -0.89 -12.40
C LEU A 331 1.20 -0.30 -11.38
N SER A 332 1.25 -0.80 -10.14
CA SER A 332 0.48 -0.18 -9.06
C SER A 332 1.03 1.21 -8.70
N GLY A 333 0.14 2.11 -8.28
CA GLY A 333 0.54 3.44 -7.82
C GLY A 333 1.52 3.42 -6.65
N GLY A 334 1.37 2.46 -5.73
CA GLY A 334 2.31 2.24 -4.64
C GLY A 334 3.72 1.87 -5.14
N ASN A 335 3.83 1.02 -6.16
CA ASN A 335 5.11 0.68 -6.78
C ASN A 335 5.73 1.87 -7.50
N LEU A 336 4.92 2.65 -8.23
CA LEU A 336 5.39 3.88 -8.88
C LEU A 336 5.98 4.86 -7.85
N ALA A 337 5.23 5.12 -6.76
CA ALA A 337 5.66 6.03 -5.70
C ALA A 337 6.96 5.56 -5.05
N ARG A 338 7.06 4.28 -4.69
CA ARG A 338 8.26 3.70 -4.06
C ARG A 338 9.49 3.82 -4.95
N ARG A 339 9.36 3.52 -6.25
CA ARG A 339 10.47 3.66 -7.23
C ARG A 339 10.89 5.11 -7.39
N ALA A 340 9.94 6.04 -7.46
CA ALA A 340 10.23 7.47 -7.59
C ALA A 340 10.90 8.03 -6.32
N VAL A 341 10.46 7.64 -5.13
CA VAL A 341 11.10 8.00 -3.84
C VAL A 341 12.54 7.49 -3.78
N ALA A 342 12.75 6.22 -4.12
CA ALA A 342 14.09 5.62 -4.14
C ALA A 342 15.01 6.34 -5.16
N GLN A 343 14.49 6.69 -6.33
CA GLN A 343 15.23 7.41 -7.35
C GLN A 343 15.58 8.83 -6.90
N ALA A 344 14.65 9.59 -6.33
CA ALA A 344 14.90 10.93 -5.79
C ALA A 344 15.96 10.89 -4.67
N ALA A 345 15.84 9.94 -3.74
CA ALA A 345 16.80 9.75 -2.66
C ALA A 345 18.20 9.34 -3.16
N LYS A 346 18.28 8.51 -4.22
CA LYS A 346 19.55 8.13 -4.87
C LYS A 346 20.34 9.35 -5.38
N PHE A 347 19.63 10.37 -5.88
CA PHE A 347 20.27 11.62 -6.34
C PHE A 347 20.47 12.64 -5.21
N GLY A 348 20.09 12.32 -3.98
CA GLY A 348 20.32 13.17 -2.82
C GLY A 348 19.18 14.13 -2.47
N ALA A 349 18.00 13.98 -3.07
CA ALA A 349 16.82 14.74 -2.63
C ALA A 349 16.46 14.39 -1.19
N GLU A 350 16.24 15.41 -0.37
CA GLU A 350 15.73 15.24 0.99
C GLU A 350 14.20 15.23 0.97
N ILE A 351 13.59 14.27 1.66
CA ILE A 351 12.13 14.12 1.74
C ILE A 351 11.70 14.23 3.19
N LEU A 352 10.87 15.22 3.49
CA LEU A 352 10.21 15.38 4.79
C LEU A 352 8.79 14.84 4.70
N ALA A 353 8.48 13.80 5.47
CA ALA A 353 7.14 13.26 5.61
C ALA A 353 6.98 12.56 6.97
N PRO A 354 5.87 12.80 7.70
CA PRO A 354 4.82 13.77 7.42
C PRO A 354 5.22 15.18 7.88
N GLN A 355 5.13 16.17 6.98
CA GLN A 355 5.35 17.58 7.31
C GLN A 355 4.44 18.47 6.45
N GLU A 356 3.81 19.45 7.06
CA GLU A 356 2.86 20.33 6.40
C GLU A 356 3.35 21.77 6.36
N VAL A 357 3.13 22.41 5.22
CA VAL A 357 3.45 23.84 5.02
C VAL A 357 2.31 24.69 5.58
N ALA A 358 2.61 25.50 6.58
CA ALA A 358 1.66 26.42 7.22
C ALA A 358 1.47 27.71 6.45
N SER A 359 2.55 28.28 5.92
CA SER A 359 2.49 29.53 5.15
C SER A 359 3.71 29.68 4.24
N LEU A 360 3.55 30.56 3.24
CA LEU A 360 4.59 30.96 2.30
C LEU A 360 4.73 32.46 2.30
N ARG A 361 5.94 32.96 2.07
CA ARG A 361 6.20 34.37 1.82
C ARG A 361 7.35 34.55 0.82
N VAL A 362 7.33 35.67 0.13
CA VAL A 362 8.38 36.11 -0.78
C VAL A 362 9.22 37.18 -0.07
N ASP A 363 10.54 36.99 -0.07
CA ASP A 363 11.49 37.90 0.54
C ASP A 363 12.65 38.18 -0.44
N GLY A 364 12.50 39.23 -1.24
CA GLY A 364 13.42 39.52 -2.32
C GLY A 364 13.56 38.35 -3.30
N PRO A 365 14.79 37.81 -3.51
CA PRO A 365 15.02 36.70 -4.40
C PRO A 365 14.64 35.32 -3.78
N TYR A 366 14.27 35.30 -2.50
CA TYR A 366 14.03 34.07 -1.77
C TYR A 366 12.56 33.78 -1.59
N ARG A 367 12.23 32.49 -1.47
CA ARG A 367 10.92 31.96 -1.07
C ARG A 367 11.09 31.33 0.31
N ILE A 368 10.29 31.75 1.26
CA ILE A 368 10.34 31.27 2.64
C ILE A 368 9.15 30.37 2.87
N VAL A 369 9.41 29.15 3.25
CA VAL A 369 8.42 28.12 3.58
C VAL A 369 8.40 27.95 5.09
N LYS A 370 7.26 28.18 5.71
CA LYS A 370 7.05 27.94 7.14
C LYS A 370 6.27 26.64 7.33
N LEU A 371 6.81 25.74 8.13
CA LEU A 371 6.18 24.48 8.49
C LEU A 371 5.25 24.62 9.70
N ASN A 372 4.35 23.65 9.92
CA ASN A 372 3.42 23.66 11.06
C ASN A 372 4.12 23.61 12.43
N ASP A 373 5.34 23.05 12.50
CA ASP A 373 6.16 23.05 13.72
C ASP A 373 6.85 24.41 13.99
N GLY A 374 6.62 25.40 13.15
CA GLY A 374 7.18 26.75 13.24
C GLY A 374 8.53 26.91 12.52
N THR A 375 9.15 25.83 12.02
CA THR A 375 10.42 25.90 11.28
C THR A 375 10.25 26.69 9.99
N GLU A 376 11.18 27.63 9.73
CA GLU A 376 11.26 28.38 8.47
C GLU A 376 12.46 27.88 7.65
N ILE A 377 12.21 27.62 6.36
CA ILE A 377 13.21 27.14 5.39
C ILE A 377 13.15 28.04 4.17
N SER A 378 14.31 28.47 3.68
CA SER A 378 14.41 29.37 2.52
C SER A 378 14.82 28.62 1.25
N CYS A 379 14.45 29.13 0.08
CA CYS A 379 14.93 28.63 -1.19
C CYS A 379 15.00 29.69 -2.29
N HIS A 380 15.75 29.37 -3.35
CA HIS A 380 15.73 30.16 -4.58
C HIS A 380 14.47 29.89 -5.40
N ALA A 381 14.16 28.62 -5.63
CA ALA A 381 13.01 28.20 -6.40
C ALA A 381 12.06 27.33 -5.57
N LEU A 382 10.74 27.56 -5.74
CA LEU A 382 9.68 26.82 -5.07
C LEU A 382 8.73 26.26 -6.13
N LEU A 383 8.53 24.94 -6.11
CA LEU A 383 7.54 24.25 -6.93
C LEU A 383 6.32 23.88 -6.09
N ILE A 384 5.16 24.25 -6.57
CA ILE A 384 3.87 23.90 -5.96
C ILE A 384 3.33 22.65 -6.68
N ALA A 385 3.37 21.51 -6.00
CA ALA A 385 2.86 20.23 -6.47
C ALA A 385 1.87 19.60 -5.46
N CYS A 386 1.12 20.44 -4.74
CA CYS A 386 0.26 20.10 -3.61
C CYS A 386 -0.87 19.12 -3.96
N GLY A 387 -1.22 18.98 -5.25
CA GLY A 387 -2.29 18.11 -5.71
C GLY A 387 -3.67 18.53 -5.22
N VAL A 388 -4.54 17.54 -5.09
CA VAL A 388 -5.96 17.73 -4.75
C VAL A 388 -6.38 16.70 -3.69
N SER A 389 -7.46 16.99 -2.93
CA SER A 389 -8.22 15.99 -2.18
C SER A 389 -9.61 15.81 -2.78
N TYR A 390 -10.21 14.64 -2.47
CA TYR A 390 -11.59 14.39 -2.88
C TYR A 390 -12.56 15.34 -2.20
N ARG A 391 -13.57 15.80 -2.94
CA ARG A 391 -14.71 16.53 -2.38
C ARG A 391 -15.45 15.65 -1.39
N GLN A 392 -15.90 16.25 -0.29
CA GLN A 392 -16.66 15.57 0.74
C GLN A 392 -18.17 15.71 0.52
N LEU A 393 -18.93 14.67 0.86
CA LEU A 393 -20.41 14.70 0.88
C LEU A 393 -20.90 15.11 2.28
N ASN A 394 -20.65 16.35 2.68
CA ASN A 394 -20.95 16.83 4.04
C ASN A 394 -22.45 16.91 4.36
N GLU A 395 -23.32 16.87 3.34
CA GLU A 395 -24.78 16.95 3.48
C GLU A 395 -25.44 15.59 3.76
N VAL A 396 -24.67 14.48 3.71
CA VAL A 396 -25.21 13.14 3.90
C VAL A 396 -25.16 12.77 5.38
N THR A 397 -26.34 12.50 5.95
CA THR A 397 -26.45 12.12 7.37
C THR A 397 -25.65 10.85 7.68
N GLY A 398 -24.81 10.89 8.71
CA GLY A 398 -24.03 9.75 9.19
C GLY A 398 -22.69 9.52 8.46
N ILE A 399 -22.38 10.29 7.41
CA ILE A 399 -21.23 10.02 6.54
C ILE A 399 -19.89 10.18 7.26
N GLU A 400 -19.76 11.20 8.11
CA GLU A 400 -18.51 11.45 8.85
C GLU A 400 -18.14 10.30 9.76
N LYS A 401 -19.12 9.75 10.49
CA LYS A 401 -18.95 8.63 11.42
C LYS A 401 -18.46 7.38 10.70
N LEU A 402 -18.91 7.15 9.47
CA LEU A 402 -18.64 5.93 8.71
C LEU A 402 -17.52 6.08 7.66
N THR A 403 -16.91 7.28 7.55
CA THR A 403 -15.76 7.48 6.68
C THR A 403 -14.56 6.66 7.18
N GLY A 404 -14.01 5.82 6.31
CA GLY A 404 -12.99 4.81 6.64
C GLY A 404 -13.57 3.49 7.19
N SER A 405 -14.89 3.45 7.48
CA SER A 405 -15.59 2.28 8.02
C SER A 405 -16.72 1.82 7.09
N GLY A 406 -16.40 1.69 5.80
CA GLY A 406 -17.34 1.32 4.73
C GLY A 406 -17.69 2.48 3.80
N VAL A 407 -17.40 3.73 4.16
CA VAL A 407 -17.51 4.91 3.29
C VAL A 407 -16.12 5.39 2.91
N TYR A 408 -15.82 5.47 1.62
CA TYR A 408 -14.50 5.80 1.10
C TYR A 408 -14.57 6.86 0.00
N TYR A 409 -13.65 7.80 0.02
CA TYR A 409 -13.45 8.78 -1.05
C TYR A 409 -12.34 8.30 -1.98
N GLY A 410 -12.71 7.93 -3.21
CA GLY A 410 -11.86 7.19 -4.12
C GLY A 410 -11.91 5.68 -3.84
N ALA A 411 -11.03 4.93 -4.47
CA ALA A 411 -10.91 3.48 -4.26
C ALA A 411 -9.52 2.99 -4.65
N SER A 412 -9.07 1.91 -4.01
CA SER A 412 -7.84 1.21 -4.31
C SER A 412 -8.07 -0.30 -4.46
N MET A 413 -7.04 -1.04 -4.82
CA MET A 413 -7.09 -2.50 -4.91
C MET A 413 -7.48 -3.15 -3.58
N VAL A 414 -7.09 -2.55 -2.46
CA VAL A 414 -7.37 -3.10 -1.12
C VAL A 414 -8.87 -3.12 -0.85
N GLU A 415 -9.56 -2.02 -1.18
CA GLU A 415 -11.00 -1.91 -1.03
C GLU A 415 -11.73 -2.84 -2.01
N ALA A 416 -11.29 -2.94 -3.26
CA ALA A 416 -11.90 -3.83 -4.25
C ALA A 416 -11.85 -5.30 -3.80
N LEU A 417 -10.70 -5.75 -3.28
CA LEU A 417 -10.55 -7.10 -2.74
C LEU A 417 -11.40 -7.35 -1.47
N SER A 418 -11.62 -6.29 -0.68
CA SER A 418 -12.44 -6.37 0.54
C SER A 418 -13.94 -6.47 0.25
N CYS A 419 -14.38 -6.15 -0.98
CA CYS A 419 -15.78 -6.18 -1.41
C CYS A 419 -16.18 -7.48 -2.10
N ARG A 420 -15.35 -8.53 -2.01
CA ARG A 420 -15.66 -9.81 -2.67
C ARG A 420 -17.01 -10.35 -2.20
N ASP A 421 -17.87 -10.67 -3.20
CA ASP A 421 -19.21 -11.21 -3.01
C ASP A 421 -20.20 -10.26 -2.28
N GLU A 422 -19.87 -8.96 -2.15
CA GLU A 422 -20.68 -7.92 -1.50
C GLU A 422 -21.39 -7.02 -2.53
N ASP A 423 -22.51 -6.46 -2.12
CA ASP A 423 -23.22 -5.42 -2.87
C ASP A 423 -22.61 -4.04 -2.52
N VAL A 424 -22.05 -3.33 -3.51
CA VAL A 424 -21.37 -2.05 -3.30
C VAL A 424 -22.00 -0.92 -4.09
N PHE A 425 -21.87 0.30 -3.57
CA PHE A 425 -22.41 1.51 -4.17
C PHE A 425 -21.29 2.50 -4.52
N MET A 426 -21.43 3.16 -5.68
CA MET A 426 -20.49 4.19 -6.14
C MET A 426 -21.24 5.46 -6.49
N VAL A 427 -20.80 6.60 -5.95
CA VAL A 427 -21.38 7.92 -6.23
C VAL A 427 -20.49 8.67 -7.20
N GLY A 428 -21.03 9.02 -8.36
CA GLY A 428 -20.32 9.82 -9.37
C GLY A 428 -20.71 9.47 -10.80
N GLY A 429 -20.70 10.46 -11.68
CA GLY A 429 -21.12 10.33 -13.08
C GLY A 429 -20.00 10.50 -14.10
N ALA A 430 -18.73 10.66 -13.69
CA ALA A 430 -17.60 10.85 -14.58
C ALA A 430 -16.76 9.56 -14.76
N ASN A 431 -15.72 9.63 -15.62
CA ASN A 431 -14.88 8.48 -15.96
C ASN A 431 -14.31 7.75 -14.76
N SER A 432 -13.89 8.47 -13.71
CA SER A 432 -13.32 7.82 -12.51
C SER A 432 -14.32 6.88 -11.82
N ALA A 433 -15.58 7.28 -11.69
CA ALA A 433 -16.62 6.44 -11.14
C ALA A 433 -16.89 5.21 -12.03
N GLY A 434 -17.03 5.41 -13.34
CA GLY A 434 -17.31 4.35 -14.29
C GLY A 434 -16.18 3.32 -14.38
N GLN A 435 -14.93 3.76 -14.49
CA GLN A 435 -13.77 2.87 -14.54
C GLN A 435 -13.62 2.04 -13.25
N ASN A 436 -13.86 2.67 -12.09
CA ASN A 436 -13.84 1.94 -10.83
C ASN A 436 -15.02 0.97 -10.72
N ALA A 437 -16.21 1.32 -11.22
CA ALA A 437 -17.34 0.40 -11.25
C ALA A 437 -17.01 -0.86 -12.07
N VAL A 438 -16.41 -0.71 -13.25
CA VAL A 438 -15.94 -1.84 -14.09
C VAL A 438 -14.82 -2.62 -13.39
N HIS A 439 -13.96 -1.95 -12.63
CA HIS A 439 -12.92 -2.64 -11.86
C HIS A 439 -13.50 -3.48 -10.71
N PHE A 440 -14.39 -2.88 -9.91
CA PHE A 440 -15.01 -3.53 -8.75
C PHE A 440 -15.97 -4.66 -9.14
N SER A 441 -16.62 -4.56 -10.30
CA SER A 441 -17.52 -5.61 -10.80
C SER A 441 -16.85 -6.98 -10.95
N LYS A 442 -15.52 -7.02 -11.04
CA LYS A 442 -14.72 -8.26 -11.09
C LYS A 442 -14.65 -9.01 -9.75
N TYR A 443 -14.99 -8.34 -8.67
CA TYR A 443 -14.88 -8.87 -7.30
C TYR A 443 -16.20 -8.82 -6.55
N ALA A 444 -16.92 -7.71 -6.66
CA ALA A 444 -18.19 -7.49 -5.99
C ALA A 444 -19.31 -8.34 -6.60
N LYS A 445 -20.30 -8.68 -5.80
CA LYS A 445 -21.53 -9.36 -6.27
C LYS A 445 -22.33 -8.44 -7.18
N THR A 446 -22.58 -7.20 -6.76
CA THR A 446 -23.16 -6.13 -7.58
C THR A 446 -22.47 -4.80 -7.32
N VAL A 447 -22.45 -3.94 -8.35
CA VAL A 447 -21.98 -2.56 -8.25
C VAL A 447 -23.10 -1.63 -8.69
N THR A 448 -23.54 -0.73 -7.82
CA THR A 448 -24.58 0.24 -8.13
C THR A 448 -23.99 1.64 -8.25
N LEU A 449 -24.03 2.22 -9.45
CA LEU A 449 -23.67 3.60 -9.73
C LEU A 449 -24.84 4.54 -9.40
N VAL A 450 -24.62 5.48 -8.48
CA VAL A 450 -25.58 6.50 -8.07
C VAL A 450 -25.21 7.84 -8.71
N ILE A 451 -26.05 8.36 -9.60
CA ILE A 451 -25.77 9.49 -10.46
C ILE A 451 -26.86 10.55 -10.33
N ARG A 452 -26.48 11.77 -9.97
CA ARG A 452 -27.39 12.91 -9.85
C ARG A 452 -28.00 13.37 -11.18
N GLY A 453 -27.27 13.14 -12.27
CA GLY A 453 -27.70 13.49 -13.63
C GLY A 453 -28.70 12.49 -14.18
N ASP A 454 -29.30 12.88 -15.29
CA ASP A 454 -30.25 12.10 -16.09
C ASP A 454 -29.59 11.18 -17.12
N SER A 455 -28.25 11.27 -17.27
CA SER A 455 -27.49 10.51 -18.26
C SER A 455 -26.03 10.35 -17.83
N LEU A 456 -25.41 9.23 -18.24
CA LEU A 456 -23.96 8.99 -18.14
C LEU A 456 -23.17 9.86 -19.13
N SER A 457 -23.72 10.12 -20.31
CA SER A 457 -23.02 10.79 -21.41
C SER A 457 -22.67 12.26 -21.17
N ARG A 458 -23.16 12.88 -20.08
CA ARG A 458 -22.81 14.26 -19.71
C ARG A 458 -21.34 14.46 -19.33
N SER A 459 -20.74 13.45 -18.70
CA SER A 459 -19.39 13.57 -18.12
C SER A 459 -18.55 12.30 -18.19
N MET A 460 -19.08 11.24 -18.81
CA MET A 460 -18.41 9.95 -18.96
C MET A 460 -18.13 9.68 -20.44
N SER A 461 -16.94 9.21 -20.76
CA SER A 461 -16.54 8.84 -22.11
C SER A 461 -17.30 7.62 -22.61
N GLN A 462 -17.61 7.58 -23.91
CA GLN A 462 -18.43 6.53 -24.51
C GLN A 462 -17.87 5.13 -24.25
N TYR A 463 -16.56 4.92 -24.35
CA TYR A 463 -15.96 3.60 -24.11
C TYR A 463 -16.19 3.06 -22.67
N VAL A 464 -16.27 3.95 -21.67
CA VAL A 464 -16.60 3.56 -20.28
C VAL A 464 -18.07 3.20 -20.17
N ILE A 465 -18.95 3.98 -20.83
CA ILE A 465 -20.39 3.72 -20.87
C ILE A 465 -20.66 2.34 -21.50
N ASP A 466 -19.98 2.03 -22.61
CA ASP A 466 -20.11 0.75 -23.29
C ASP A 466 -19.68 -0.40 -22.37
N GLN A 467 -18.54 -0.27 -21.68
CA GLN A 467 -18.09 -1.26 -20.69
C GLN A 467 -19.09 -1.47 -19.54
N ILE A 468 -19.71 -0.39 -19.05
CA ILE A 468 -20.75 -0.48 -18.00
C ILE A 468 -21.95 -1.26 -18.52
N HIS A 469 -22.39 -0.99 -19.74
CA HIS A 469 -23.55 -1.68 -20.34
C HIS A 469 -23.27 -3.16 -20.65
N GLU A 470 -22.03 -3.50 -20.99
CA GLU A 470 -21.61 -4.89 -21.24
C GLU A 470 -21.40 -5.69 -19.93
N THR A 471 -21.36 -5.04 -18.77
CA THR A 471 -21.09 -5.69 -17.48
C THR A 471 -22.39 -5.96 -16.72
N ASN A 472 -22.79 -7.22 -16.64
CA ASN A 472 -24.13 -7.64 -16.16
C ASN A 472 -24.41 -7.30 -14.68
N ASN A 473 -23.39 -7.19 -13.82
CA ASN A 473 -23.55 -6.91 -12.40
C ASN A 473 -23.32 -5.43 -12.05
N ILE A 474 -23.31 -4.53 -13.05
CA ILE A 474 -23.33 -3.08 -12.81
C ILE A 474 -24.75 -2.54 -13.03
N HIS A 475 -25.28 -1.84 -12.04
CA HIS A 475 -26.57 -1.17 -12.08
C HIS A 475 -26.39 0.35 -12.04
N VAL A 476 -27.23 1.10 -12.75
CA VAL A 476 -27.15 2.56 -12.80
C VAL A 476 -28.45 3.17 -12.28
N LEU A 477 -28.35 4.00 -11.24
CA LEU A 477 -29.44 4.81 -10.68
C LEU A 477 -29.24 6.26 -11.11
N LEU A 478 -29.98 6.69 -12.13
CA LEU A 478 -30.00 8.07 -12.60
C LEU A 478 -30.89 8.96 -11.72
N ASN A 479 -30.68 10.26 -11.78
CA ASN A 479 -31.44 11.27 -11.00
C ASN A 479 -31.46 10.95 -9.50
N SER A 480 -30.41 10.35 -8.98
CA SER A 480 -30.37 9.76 -7.64
C SER A 480 -29.20 10.29 -6.84
N SER A 481 -29.39 10.47 -5.55
CA SER A 481 -28.34 10.89 -4.60
C SER A 481 -28.45 10.13 -3.29
N VAL A 482 -27.29 9.84 -2.68
CA VAL A 482 -27.24 9.33 -1.31
C VAL A 482 -27.63 10.45 -0.35
N THR A 483 -28.54 10.20 0.56
CA THR A 483 -29.04 11.17 1.55
C THR A 483 -28.73 10.80 2.98
N GLU A 484 -28.57 9.49 3.26
CA GLU A 484 -28.24 8.99 4.58
C GLU A 484 -27.39 7.73 4.47
N VAL A 485 -26.47 7.55 5.41
CA VAL A 485 -25.76 6.30 5.66
C VAL A 485 -25.89 5.92 7.13
N ARG A 486 -26.08 4.64 7.43
CA ARG A 486 -26.26 4.13 8.79
C ARG A 486 -25.44 2.89 9.04
N GLY A 487 -24.98 2.75 10.28
CA GLY A 487 -24.26 1.63 10.82
C GLY A 487 -23.69 1.95 12.20
N GLU A 488 -23.38 0.95 12.96
CA GLU A 488 -22.80 1.14 14.29
C GLU A 488 -21.28 1.29 14.23
N ASN A 489 -20.59 0.25 13.81
CA ASN A 489 -19.11 0.21 13.67
C ASN A 489 -18.65 0.18 12.21
N LYS A 490 -19.56 -0.09 11.27
CA LYS A 490 -19.32 -0.11 9.82
C LYS A 490 -20.59 0.30 9.10
N LEU A 491 -20.46 0.59 7.80
CA LEU A 491 -21.62 0.84 6.95
C LEU A 491 -22.51 -0.41 6.87
N GLU A 492 -23.80 -0.22 7.09
CA GLU A 492 -24.81 -1.28 7.02
C GLU A 492 -25.93 -0.93 6.06
N PHE A 493 -26.32 0.34 6.01
CA PHE A 493 -27.43 0.81 5.19
C PHE A 493 -27.10 2.11 4.47
N ILE A 494 -27.58 2.22 3.24
CA ILE A 494 -27.50 3.43 2.40
C ILE A 494 -28.93 3.80 1.99
N THR A 495 -29.32 5.05 2.24
CA THR A 495 -30.59 5.60 1.76
C THR A 495 -30.32 6.49 0.54
N ILE A 496 -31.02 6.20 -0.54
CA ILE A 496 -30.92 6.91 -1.82
C ILE A 496 -32.26 7.55 -2.14
N THR A 497 -32.21 8.82 -2.52
CA THR A 497 -33.36 9.59 -2.95
C THR A 497 -33.32 9.83 -4.44
N ASN A 498 -34.40 9.53 -5.13
CA ASN A 498 -34.57 9.90 -6.53
C ASN A 498 -35.13 11.33 -6.61
N ALA A 499 -34.41 12.25 -7.26
CA ALA A 499 -34.76 13.65 -7.32
C ALA A 499 -36.02 13.95 -8.17
N GLN A 500 -36.38 13.09 -9.13
CA GLN A 500 -37.55 13.28 -9.99
C GLN A 500 -38.83 12.80 -9.32
N THR A 501 -38.76 11.67 -8.62
CA THR A 501 -39.94 11.03 -8.03
C THR A 501 -40.12 11.33 -6.55
N GLY A 502 -39.08 11.82 -5.87
CA GLY A 502 -39.00 11.97 -4.42
C GLY A 502 -38.97 10.63 -3.68
N GLN A 503 -38.86 9.52 -4.37
CA GLN A 503 -38.84 8.20 -3.77
C GLN A 503 -37.53 7.96 -3.02
N LEU A 504 -37.66 7.48 -1.77
CA LEU A 504 -36.58 7.02 -0.92
C LEU A 504 -36.46 5.50 -0.99
N GLN A 505 -35.27 5.00 -1.17
CA GLN A 505 -34.97 3.57 -1.12
C GLN A 505 -33.77 3.33 -0.20
N THR A 506 -33.90 2.35 0.69
CA THR A 506 -32.80 1.95 1.58
C THR A 506 -32.28 0.59 1.17
N PHE A 507 -30.96 0.50 1.04
CA PHE A 507 -30.23 -0.69 0.62
C PHE A 507 -29.29 -1.12 1.74
N THR A 508 -29.06 -2.43 1.86
CA THR A 508 -27.99 -2.98 2.68
C THR A 508 -26.70 -2.94 1.88
N SER A 509 -25.63 -2.41 2.46
CA SER A 509 -24.32 -2.41 1.83
C SER A 509 -23.23 -2.20 2.85
N HIS A 510 -22.06 -2.80 2.60
CA HIS A 510 -20.86 -2.60 3.40
C HIS A 510 -19.80 -1.70 2.70
N GLY A 511 -20.07 -1.21 1.47
CA GLY A 511 -19.16 -0.38 0.72
C GLY A 511 -19.84 0.75 -0.07
N LEU A 512 -19.51 2.00 0.25
CA LEU A 512 -19.86 3.21 -0.48
C LEU A 512 -18.61 3.94 -0.93
N TYR A 513 -18.44 4.09 -2.24
CA TYR A 513 -17.25 4.69 -2.87
C TYR A 513 -17.63 5.98 -3.58
N ILE A 514 -16.95 7.09 -3.26
CA ILE A 514 -17.38 8.43 -3.66
C ILE A 514 -16.38 9.05 -4.63
N PHE A 515 -16.85 9.42 -5.84
CA PHE A 515 -16.08 9.98 -6.96
C PHE A 515 -16.74 11.27 -7.49
N ILE A 516 -16.87 12.28 -6.64
CA ILE A 516 -17.58 13.54 -6.95
C ILE A 516 -16.67 14.73 -7.29
N GLY A 517 -15.43 14.44 -7.67
CA GLY A 517 -14.42 15.42 -8.00
C GLY A 517 -13.50 15.75 -6.83
N ALA A 518 -12.69 16.79 -7.01
CA ALA A 518 -11.61 17.12 -6.11
C ALA A 518 -11.54 18.63 -5.81
N VAL A 519 -10.82 18.97 -4.73
CA VAL A 519 -10.50 20.33 -4.29
C VAL A 519 -8.98 20.47 -4.25
N PRO A 520 -8.38 21.52 -4.83
CA PRO A 520 -6.95 21.71 -4.80
C PRO A 520 -6.46 22.15 -3.40
N HIS A 521 -5.24 21.71 -3.04
CA HIS A 521 -4.59 22.11 -1.79
C HIS A 521 -3.79 23.40 -1.96
N THR A 522 -4.46 24.49 -2.26
CA THR A 522 -3.86 25.78 -2.60
C THR A 522 -4.18 26.89 -1.61
N ASP A 523 -4.78 26.59 -0.45
CA ASP A 523 -5.15 27.60 0.54
C ASP A 523 -3.94 28.35 1.10
N VAL A 524 -2.80 27.64 1.23
CA VAL A 524 -1.52 28.24 1.62
C VAL A 524 -1.01 29.31 0.64
N LEU A 525 -1.57 29.38 -0.57
CA LEU A 525 -1.23 30.32 -1.62
C LEU A 525 -2.18 31.55 -1.66
N ALA A 526 -3.18 31.58 -0.77
CA ALA A 526 -4.15 32.67 -0.74
C ALA A 526 -3.46 34.05 -0.58
N GLY A 527 -3.76 34.97 -1.48
CA GLY A 527 -3.14 36.32 -1.50
C GLY A 527 -1.71 36.35 -2.06
N LEU A 528 -1.13 35.22 -2.45
CA LEU A 528 0.19 35.16 -3.10
C LEU A 528 0.09 34.88 -4.61
N ILE A 529 -0.90 34.09 -5.01
CA ILE A 529 -1.11 33.65 -6.39
C ILE A 529 -2.60 33.72 -6.71
N GLU A 530 -2.94 34.17 -7.92
CA GLU A 530 -4.32 34.25 -8.41
C GLU A 530 -4.92 32.83 -8.57
N ARG A 531 -6.17 32.66 -8.09
CA ARG A 531 -6.91 31.41 -8.11
C ARG A 531 -8.36 31.64 -8.53
N ASP A 532 -8.96 30.64 -9.14
CA ASP A 532 -10.39 30.66 -9.45
C ASP A 532 -11.25 30.49 -8.17
N THR A 533 -12.56 30.58 -8.33
CA THR A 533 -13.53 30.41 -7.24
C THR A 533 -13.54 29.02 -6.60
N ASN A 534 -12.94 28.01 -7.25
CA ASN A 534 -12.78 26.66 -6.74
C ASN A 534 -11.40 26.42 -6.11
N GLY A 535 -10.53 27.44 -6.10
CA GLY A 535 -9.18 27.38 -5.55
C GLY A 535 -8.10 26.89 -6.52
N PHE A 536 -8.41 26.64 -7.80
CA PHE A 536 -7.39 26.28 -8.78
C PHE A 536 -6.56 27.51 -9.19
N ILE A 537 -5.25 27.30 -9.34
CA ILE A 537 -4.32 28.35 -9.76
C ILE A 537 -4.62 28.75 -11.22
N LEU A 538 -4.80 30.04 -11.47
CA LEU A 538 -4.98 30.56 -12.82
C LEU A 538 -3.66 30.51 -13.59
N THR A 539 -3.71 30.12 -14.86
CA THR A 539 -2.54 30.03 -15.72
C THR A 539 -2.85 30.44 -17.15
N GLY A 540 -1.84 30.88 -17.91
CA GLY A 540 -1.97 31.19 -19.32
C GLY A 540 -3.00 32.28 -19.61
N PRO A 541 -3.96 32.05 -20.54
CA PRO A 541 -4.95 33.06 -20.92
C PRO A 541 -5.81 33.60 -19.78
N ASP A 542 -6.07 32.75 -18.76
CA ASP A 542 -6.91 33.13 -17.62
C ASP A 542 -6.29 34.24 -16.74
N LEU A 543 -4.99 34.53 -16.89
CA LEU A 543 -4.28 35.61 -16.23
C LEU A 543 -4.30 36.92 -17.04
N ILE A 544 -4.68 36.90 -18.32
CA ILE A 544 -4.54 38.05 -19.23
C ILE A 544 -5.60 39.11 -18.96
N ASP A 545 -6.76 38.71 -18.48
CA ASP A 545 -7.89 39.62 -18.22
C ASP A 545 -7.90 40.20 -16.81
N GLY A 546 -6.94 39.91 -15.95
CA GLY A 546 -6.97 40.26 -14.52
C GLY A 546 -5.72 40.92 -13.94
N GLY A 547 -4.64 41.06 -14.69
CA GLY A 547 -3.44 41.65 -14.09
C GLY A 547 -2.48 42.30 -15.03
#